data_feba4484ff7ff215e48e70de5b819171
#
_entry.id   feba4484ff7ff215e48e70de5b819171
#
_cell.length_a   1.000
_cell.length_b   1.000
_cell.length_c   1.000
_cell.angle_alpha   90.00
_cell.angle_beta   90.00
_cell.angle_gamma   90.00
#
_symmetry.space_group_name_H-M   'P 1'
#
loop_
_entity.id
_entity.type
_entity.pdbx_description
1 polymer ?
#
loop_
_entity_poly.entity_id
_entity_poly.type
_entity_poly.pdbx_seq_one_letter_code
_entity_poly.pdbx_strand_id
1 'polypeptide(L)'
;PEQTGGYNLSNLAYKAVSEMIRGRRLKGGELIVEAKLADILGISRTPLREALQRLEGEGLVVKAASRSFMVRNVDLGEYLQSLKVRELLEGEAASLAAGRLSQARLGMVQREIEELLAATSYHTDAHWR
;
A
#
# COMPACT_ATOMS: atom_id res chain seq x y z
N PRO A 1 -27.18 -14.05 -11.52
CA PRO A 1 -25.83 -14.50 -11.88
C PRO A 1 -24.84 -13.39 -12.26
N GLU A 2 -25.26 -12.10 -12.37
CA GLU A 2 -24.42 -11.00 -12.91
C GLU A 2 -23.60 -10.21 -11.85
N GLN A 3 -23.71 -10.53 -10.56
CA GLN A 3 -23.01 -9.77 -9.51
C GLN A 3 -21.55 -10.18 -9.29
N THR A 4 -21.12 -11.32 -9.82
CA THR A 4 -19.75 -11.84 -9.62
C THR A 4 -18.69 -11.09 -10.46
N GLY A 5 -19.08 -10.54 -11.60
CA GLY A 5 -18.16 -9.80 -12.50
C GLY A 5 -17.72 -8.44 -11.95
N GLY A 6 -18.63 -7.70 -11.32
CA GLY A 6 -18.36 -6.37 -10.76
C GLY A 6 -17.41 -6.41 -9.56
N TYR A 7 -17.59 -7.39 -8.68
CA TYR A 7 -16.72 -7.58 -7.50
C TYR A 7 -15.27 -7.94 -7.88
N ASN A 8 -15.10 -8.66 -8.96
CA ASN A 8 -13.77 -9.00 -9.47
C ASN A 8 -13.06 -7.76 -10.06
N LEU A 9 -13.77 -6.93 -10.84
CA LEU A 9 -13.22 -5.70 -11.43
C LEU A 9 -12.89 -4.65 -10.38
N SER A 10 -13.69 -4.51 -9.33
CA SER A 10 -13.41 -3.61 -8.20
C SER A 10 -12.15 -4.05 -7.43
N ASN A 11 -11.96 -5.36 -7.20
CA ASN A 11 -10.74 -5.87 -6.57
C ASN A 11 -9.49 -5.69 -7.45
N LEU A 12 -9.61 -5.88 -8.76
CA LEU A 12 -8.52 -5.61 -9.71
C LEU A 12 -8.17 -4.13 -9.73
N ALA A 13 -9.16 -3.25 -9.78
CA ALA A 13 -8.96 -1.80 -9.69
C ALA A 13 -8.26 -1.41 -8.38
N TYR A 14 -8.73 -1.95 -7.24
CA TYR A 14 -8.12 -1.71 -5.93
C TYR A 14 -6.63 -2.08 -5.93
N LYS A 15 -6.28 -3.28 -6.38
CA LYS A 15 -4.88 -3.72 -6.44
C LYS A 15 -4.04 -2.83 -7.34
N ALA A 16 -4.54 -2.53 -8.55
CA ALA A 16 -3.82 -1.71 -9.52
C ALA A 16 -3.57 -0.28 -8.99
N VAL A 17 -4.59 0.36 -8.40
CA VAL A 17 -4.44 1.71 -7.84
C VAL A 17 -3.52 1.70 -6.63
N SER A 18 -3.62 0.70 -5.74
CA SER A 18 -2.70 0.54 -4.61
C SER A 18 -1.24 0.44 -5.07
N GLU A 19 -0.97 -0.35 -6.11
CA GLU A 19 0.37 -0.48 -6.69
C GLU A 19 0.85 0.82 -7.35
N MET A 20 -0.05 1.56 -8.00
CA MET A 20 0.28 2.87 -8.59
C MET A 20 0.67 3.89 -7.51
N ILE A 21 0.00 3.88 -6.36
CA ILE A 21 0.33 4.75 -5.21
C ILE A 21 1.67 4.31 -4.60
N ARG A 22 1.84 3.02 -4.31
CA ARG A 22 3.10 2.49 -3.74
C ARG A 22 4.31 2.72 -4.65
N GLY A 23 4.13 2.52 -5.94
CA GLY A 23 5.16 2.73 -6.96
C GLY A 23 5.32 4.20 -7.37
N ARG A 24 4.69 5.16 -6.66
CA ARG A 24 4.73 6.61 -6.92
C ARG A 24 4.32 7.04 -8.33
N ARG A 25 3.59 6.19 -9.07
CA ARG A 25 2.95 6.57 -10.34
C ARG A 25 1.77 7.51 -10.12
N LEU A 26 1.10 7.39 -8.97
CA LEU A 26 0.19 8.38 -8.41
C LEU A 26 0.88 8.97 -7.17
N LYS A 27 1.13 10.27 -7.19
CA LYS A 27 1.91 10.95 -6.14
C LYS A 27 1.00 11.43 -5.01
N GLY A 28 1.56 11.54 -3.80
CA GLY A 28 0.85 12.18 -2.68
C GLY A 28 0.40 13.60 -3.04
N GLY A 29 -0.83 13.94 -2.72
CA GLY A 29 -1.47 15.21 -3.10
C GLY A 29 -2.01 15.25 -4.53
N GLU A 30 -1.80 14.21 -5.34
CA GLU A 30 -2.30 14.18 -6.73
C GLU A 30 -3.80 13.91 -6.77
N LEU A 31 -4.51 14.72 -7.54
CA LEU A 31 -5.96 14.53 -7.77
C LEU A 31 -6.19 13.38 -8.74
N ILE A 32 -7.03 12.46 -8.36
CA ILE A 32 -7.40 11.30 -9.18
C ILE A 32 -8.51 11.68 -10.15
N VAL A 33 -8.18 11.73 -11.44
CA VAL A 33 -9.16 11.93 -12.52
C VAL A 33 -9.76 10.57 -12.84
N GLU A 34 -10.94 10.27 -12.26
CA GLU A 34 -11.60 8.97 -12.37
C GLU A 34 -11.79 8.51 -13.83
N ALA A 35 -12.12 9.42 -14.75
CA ALA A 35 -12.29 9.07 -16.16
C ALA A 35 -10.99 8.55 -16.78
N LYS A 36 -9.90 9.32 -16.61
CA LYS A 36 -8.58 8.95 -17.13
C LYS A 36 -8.08 7.64 -16.53
N LEU A 37 -8.29 7.45 -15.22
CA LEU A 37 -7.82 6.24 -14.55
C LEU A 37 -8.65 5.01 -14.97
N ALA A 38 -9.97 5.15 -15.16
CA ALA A 38 -10.83 4.11 -15.68
C ALA A 38 -10.41 3.68 -17.09
N ASP A 39 -10.09 4.64 -17.95
CA ASP A 39 -9.59 4.38 -19.31
C ASP A 39 -8.25 3.63 -19.29
N ILE A 40 -7.31 4.05 -18.43
CA ILE A 40 -6.01 3.37 -18.27
C ILE A 40 -6.18 1.91 -17.81
N LEU A 41 -7.14 1.66 -16.91
CA LEU A 41 -7.39 0.32 -16.37
C LEU A 41 -8.32 -0.52 -17.23
N GLY A 42 -8.92 0.05 -18.30
CA GLY A 42 -9.85 -0.64 -19.17
C GLY A 42 -11.16 -1.07 -18.49
N ILE A 43 -11.63 -0.30 -17.50
CA ILE A 43 -12.83 -0.59 -16.72
C ILE A 43 -13.80 0.59 -16.72
N SER A 44 -15.05 0.35 -16.31
CA SER A 44 -16.02 1.42 -16.09
C SER A 44 -15.73 2.17 -14.78
N ARG A 45 -16.32 3.36 -14.63
CA ARG A 45 -16.13 4.20 -13.42
C ARG A 45 -16.70 3.57 -12.15
N THR A 46 -17.73 2.73 -12.23
CA THR A 46 -18.39 2.14 -11.08
C THR A 46 -17.42 1.26 -10.26
N PRO A 47 -16.81 0.20 -10.80
CA PRO A 47 -15.85 -0.62 -10.06
C PRO A 47 -14.60 0.17 -9.63
N LEU A 48 -14.16 1.19 -10.41
CA LEU A 48 -13.08 2.06 -9.98
C LEU A 48 -13.48 2.88 -8.74
N ARG A 49 -14.68 3.42 -8.71
CA ARG A 49 -15.17 4.22 -7.59
C ARG A 49 -15.33 3.42 -6.32
N GLU A 50 -15.80 2.17 -6.42
CA GLU A 50 -15.83 1.22 -5.29
C GLU A 50 -14.42 0.95 -4.74
N ALA A 51 -13.44 0.75 -5.64
CA ALA A 51 -12.05 0.58 -5.26
C ALA A 51 -11.49 1.83 -4.56
N LEU A 52 -11.77 3.03 -5.07
CA LEU A 52 -11.33 4.29 -4.46
C LEU A 52 -11.99 4.53 -3.10
N GLN A 53 -13.26 4.17 -2.91
CA GLN A 53 -13.93 4.23 -1.61
C GLN A 53 -13.28 3.29 -0.58
N ARG A 54 -12.87 2.11 -1.01
CA ARG A 54 -12.14 1.18 -0.16
C ARG A 54 -10.77 1.74 0.22
N LEU A 55 -10.03 2.29 -0.74
CA LEU A 55 -8.74 2.95 -0.49
C LEU A 55 -8.88 4.18 0.42
N GLU A 56 -10.02 4.89 0.35
CA GLU A 56 -10.36 5.97 1.29
C GLU A 56 -10.54 5.43 2.71
N GLY A 57 -11.27 4.33 2.88
CA GLY A 57 -11.42 3.68 4.17
C GLY A 57 -10.10 3.19 4.77
N GLU A 58 -9.12 2.87 3.94
CA GLU A 58 -7.75 2.49 4.34
C GLU A 58 -6.81 3.70 4.49
N GLY A 59 -7.28 4.92 4.20
CA GLY A 59 -6.51 6.15 4.33
C GLY A 59 -5.42 6.35 3.27
N LEU A 60 -5.47 5.63 2.14
CA LEU A 60 -4.53 5.80 1.02
C LEU A 60 -4.94 6.93 0.08
N VAL A 61 -6.23 7.19 -0.02
CA VAL A 61 -6.80 8.36 -0.70
C VAL A 61 -7.75 9.10 0.23
N VAL A 62 -8.03 10.34 -0.08
CA VAL A 62 -8.98 11.20 0.65
C VAL A 62 -9.96 11.82 -0.32
N LYS A 63 -11.18 12.13 0.16
CA LYS A 63 -12.10 12.95 -0.62
C LYS A 63 -11.57 14.36 -0.76
N ALA A 64 -11.49 14.83 -1.99
CA ALA A 64 -11.25 16.20 -2.33
C ALA A 64 -12.59 16.95 -2.58
N ALA A 65 -12.53 18.27 -2.80
CA ALA A 65 -13.70 19.04 -3.18
C ALA A 65 -14.39 18.44 -4.43
N SER A 66 -15.72 18.60 -4.54
CA SER A 66 -16.49 18.15 -5.72
C SER A 66 -16.60 16.63 -5.92
N ARG A 67 -16.56 15.85 -4.86
CA ARG A 67 -16.69 14.37 -4.88
C ARG A 67 -15.57 13.64 -5.63
N SER A 68 -14.42 14.28 -5.83
CA SER A 68 -13.23 13.66 -6.39
C SER A 68 -12.38 13.02 -5.29
N PHE A 69 -11.44 12.18 -5.70
CA PHE A 69 -10.46 11.56 -4.81
C PHE A 69 -9.07 12.17 -5.05
N MET A 70 -8.27 12.20 -4.00
CA MET A 70 -6.88 12.63 -4.04
C MET A 70 -6.02 11.64 -3.29
N VAL A 71 -4.82 11.35 -3.77
CA VAL A 71 -3.87 10.51 -3.04
C VAL A 71 -3.49 11.23 -1.75
N ARG A 72 -3.60 10.53 -0.61
CA ARG A 72 -3.24 11.12 0.68
C ARG A 72 -1.77 11.52 0.68
N ASN A 73 -1.51 12.73 1.10
CA ASN A 73 -0.16 13.20 1.38
C ASN A 73 0.12 12.94 2.87
N VAL A 74 1.10 12.08 3.15
CA VAL A 74 1.56 11.83 4.53
C VAL A 74 2.65 12.84 4.83
N ASP A 75 2.44 13.68 5.84
CA ASP A 75 3.46 14.61 6.26
C ASP A 75 4.56 13.91 7.10
N LEU A 76 5.70 14.59 7.26
CA LEU A 76 6.84 14.05 8.00
C LEU A 76 6.49 13.80 9.48
N GLY A 77 5.65 14.65 10.08
CA GLY A 77 5.24 14.50 11.48
C GLY A 77 4.40 13.24 11.68
N GLU A 78 3.39 12.99 10.83
CA GLU A 78 2.61 11.75 10.86
C GLU A 78 3.50 10.52 10.66
N TYR A 79 4.47 10.60 9.75
CA TYR A 79 5.41 9.50 9.51
C TYR A 79 6.26 9.21 10.74
N LEU A 80 6.86 10.22 11.36
CA LEU A 80 7.67 10.05 12.56
C LEU A 80 6.86 9.54 13.76
N GLN A 81 5.62 9.99 13.92
CA GLN A 81 4.72 9.45 14.94
C GLN A 81 4.41 7.97 14.71
N SER A 82 4.16 7.57 13.46
CA SER A 82 3.92 6.16 13.14
C SER A 82 5.14 5.28 13.40
N LEU A 83 6.35 5.77 13.14
CA LEU A 83 7.60 5.07 13.48
C LEU A 83 7.73 4.87 14.99
N LYS A 84 7.36 5.87 15.79
CA LYS A 84 7.42 5.75 17.27
C LYS A 84 6.46 4.70 17.80
N VAL A 85 5.24 4.63 17.26
CA VAL A 85 4.26 3.59 17.61
C VAL A 85 4.79 2.21 17.21
N ARG A 86 5.35 2.08 16.01
CA ARG A 86 5.95 0.81 15.54
C ARG A 86 7.10 0.36 16.43
N GLU A 87 8.01 1.26 16.82
CA GLU A 87 9.12 0.96 17.73
C GLU A 87 8.62 0.33 19.02
N LEU A 88 7.56 0.91 19.62
CA LEU A 88 6.98 0.39 20.85
C LEU A 88 6.33 -0.99 20.66
N LEU A 89 5.56 -1.17 19.61
CA LEU A 89 4.86 -2.43 19.34
C LEU A 89 5.83 -3.55 18.93
N GLU A 90 6.78 -3.24 18.06
CA GLU A 90 7.77 -4.21 17.58
C GLU A 90 8.72 -4.63 18.71
N GLY A 91 9.12 -3.68 19.56
CA GLY A 91 9.94 -3.97 20.74
C GLY A 91 9.24 -4.88 21.74
N GLU A 92 7.97 -4.60 22.05
CA GLU A 92 7.16 -5.45 22.94
C GLU A 92 6.92 -6.83 22.32
N ALA A 93 6.57 -6.89 21.03
CA ALA A 93 6.39 -8.16 20.33
C ALA A 93 7.66 -9.02 20.34
N ALA A 94 8.83 -8.39 20.12
CA ALA A 94 10.12 -9.08 20.19
C ALA A 94 10.42 -9.59 21.62
N SER A 95 10.14 -8.78 22.64
CA SER A 95 10.28 -9.16 24.04
C SER A 95 9.41 -10.36 24.39
N LEU A 96 8.15 -10.35 23.98
CA LEU A 96 7.20 -11.45 24.20
C LEU A 96 7.56 -12.72 23.43
N ALA A 97 8.18 -12.59 22.26
CA ALA A 97 8.62 -13.72 21.44
C ALA A 97 9.95 -14.34 21.94
N ALA A 98 10.74 -13.57 22.67
CA ALA A 98 12.04 -14.03 23.18
C ALA A 98 11.90 -15.31 24.02
N GLY A 99 12.69 -16.33 23.69
CA GLY A 99 12.65 -17.64 24.35
C GLY A 99 11.45 -18.54 24.00
N ARG A 100 10.48 -18.06 23.20
CA ARG A 100 9.29 -18.83 22.79
C ARG A 100 9.39 -19.36 21.36
N LEU A 101 10.31 -18.88 20.57
CA LEU A 101 10.53 -19.32 19.19
C LEU A 101 11.57 -20.46 19.16
N SER A 102 11.27 -21.50 18.37
CA SER A 102 12.26 -22.55 18.11
C SER A 102 13.39 -22.04 17.22
N GLN A 103 14.60 -22.60 17.35
CA GLN A 103 15.74 -22.26 16.50
C GLN A 103 15.44 -22.44 15.01
N ALA A 104 14.62 -23.45 14.65
CA ALA A 104 14.20 -23.66 13.27
C ALA A 104 13.38 -22.47 12.73
N ARG A 105 12.44 -21.93 13.51
CA ARG A 105 11.65 -20.75 13.15
C ARG A 105 12.50 -19.49 13.05
N LEU A 106 13.41 -19.28 13.98
CA LEU A 106 14.35 -18.16 13.93
C LEU A 106 15.21 -18.21 12.66
N GLY A 107 15.73 -19.38 12.29
CA GLY A 107 16.51 -19.56 11.07
C GLY A 107 15.70 -19.37 9.78
N MET A 108 14.37 -19.63 9.79
CA MET A 108 13.50 -19.28 8.64
C MET A 108 13.34 -17.78 8.49
N VAL A 109 13.00 -17.08 9.58
CA VAL A 109 12.82 -15.62 9.58
C VAL A 109 14.12 -14.91 9.19
N GLN A 110 15.26 -15.38 9.69
CA GLN A 110 16.56 -14.82 9.33
C GLN A 110 16.82 -14.91 7.83
N ARG A 111 16.59 -16.07 7.22
CA ARG A 111 16.73 -16.25 5.76
C ARG A 111 15.82 -15.32 4.95
N GLU A 112 14.55 -15.21 5.36
CA GLU A 112 13.61 -14.29 4.70
C GLU A 112 14.08 -12.84 4.76
N ILE A 113 14.63 -12.41 5.88
CA ILE A 113 15.20 -11.07 6.03
C ILE A 113 16.43 -10.88 5.14
N GLU A 114 17.34 -11.85 5.10
CA GLU A 114 18.53 -11.82 4.25
C GLU A 114 18.17 -11.74 2.77
N GLU A 115 17.17 -12.51 2.32
CA GLU A 115 16.64 -12.46 0.94
C GLU A 115 16.01 -11.11 0.62
N LEU A 116 15.22 -10.52 1.52
CA LEU A 116 14.62 -9.20 1.35
C LEU A 116 15.69 -8.10 1.28
N LEU A 117 16.70 -8.15 2.13
CA LEU A 117 17.80 -7.19 2.11
C LEU A 117 18.61 -7.29 0.81
N ALA A 118 18.90 -8.51 0.34
CA ALA A 118 19.55 -8.73 -0.93
C ALA A 118 18.74 -8.18 -2.12
N ALA A 119 17.42 -8.44 -2.14
CA ALA A 119 16.53 -7.90 -3.17
C ALA A 119 16.43 -6.37 -3.15
N THR A 120 16.48 -5.75 -1.96
CA THR A 120 16.39 -4.29 -1.81
C THR A 120 17.67 -3.59 -2.24
N SER A 121 18.84 -4.20 -2.05
CA SER A 121 20.14 -3.62 -2.47
C SER A 121 20.27 -3.50 -3.98
N TYR A 122 19.64 -4.38 -4.77
CA TYR A 122 19.61 -4.27 -6.23
C TYR A 122 18.80 -3.06 -6.75
N HIS A 123 17.87 -2.52 -5.96
CA HIS A 123 17.06 -1.36 -6.38
C HIS A 123 17.69 -0.01 -6.06
N THR A 124 18.63 0.07 -5.13
CA THR A 124 19.32 1.32 -4.78
C THR A 124 20.41 1.68 -5.76
N ASP A 125 21.11 0.70 -6.37
CA ASP A 125 22.20 0.96 -7.31
C ASP A 125 21.72 1.35 -8.73
N ALA A 126 20.48 1.06 -9.09
CA ALA A 126 19.91 1.38 -10.40
C ALA A 126 19.37 2.83 -10.53
N HIS A 127 19.26 3.58 -9.45
CA HIS A 127 18.62 4.92 -9.43
C HIS A 127 19.60 6.09 -9.34
N TRP A 128 20.93 5.86 -9.29
CA TRP A 128 21.94 6.90 -9.12
C TRP A 128 23.03 6.90 -10.22
N ARG A 129 22.68 6.44 -11.45
CA ARG A 129 23.53 6.63 -12.62
C ARG A 129 22.84 7.40 -13.71
#